data_d63ecf35e4442fa559b218dba70f3014
#
_entry.id   d63ecf35e4442fa559b218dba70f3014
#
_cell.length_a   1.000
_cell.length_b   1.000
_cell.length_c   1.000
_cell.angle_alpha   90.00
_cell.angle_beta   90.00
_cell.angle_gamma   90.00
#
_symmetry.space_group_name_H-M   'P 1'
#
loop_
_entity.id
_entity.type
_entity.pdbx_description
1 polymer ?
#
loop_
_entity_poly.entity_id
_entity_poly.type
_entity_poly.pdbx_seq_one_letter_code
_entity_poly.pdbx_strand_id
1 'polypeptide(L)'
;MWPLTAKAQQPARIPRVMSLAPVHVASQAEGTRRILRELGYVEGRNIRLEFRDAAGNVDALPRLAQELVREGGIDAILAITTPAALAAYKATQTIPIVALTAVDPVGSGLADSLARPGRNVTGIAVFSEETTEKRVELMREVVPRAVRLGTVTTKLTSGAQSLAPVLETGRKLGFTVKPINIDDPANLAKALGPEVLTRFDALVFVPDALISAHMAEVIKLVGASNKPAIFPSPDWVANGGFMSFGPDFSDANRHLISQLDRVLKGAKPSELPFERPTKFYLRINLRVAKQLGIELSPTVLARADEVIE
;
A
#
# COMPACT_ATOMS: atom_id res chain seq x y z
N MET A 1 -5.38 60.13 -21.92
CA MET A 1 -5.82 58.75 -22.18
C MET A 1 -4.63 57.82 -21.96
N TRP A 2 -4.66 57.00 -20.91
CA TRP A 2 -3.64 55.98 -20.67
C TRP A 2 -4.09 54.69 -21.34
N PRO A 3 -3.23 53.96 -22.06
CA PRO A 3 -3.61 52.70 -22.65
C PRO A 3 -3.71 51.65 -21.54
N LEU A 4 -4.87 51.04 -21.37
CA LEU A 4 -5.08 49.83 -20.64
C LEU A 4 -4.39 48.68 -21.39
N THR A 5 -3.17 48.33 -20.99
CA THR A 5 -2.54 47.11 -21.44
C THR A 5 -3.26 45.93 -20.79
N ALA A 6 -4.17 45.30 -21.52
CA ALA A 6 -4.70 44.01 -21.19
C ALA A 6 -3.53 42.98 -21.20
N LYS A 7 -3.07 42.57 -20.05
CA LYS A 7 -2.21 41.38 -19.96
C LYS A 7 -3.06 40.19 -20.40
N ALA A 8 -2.80 39.70 -21.60
CA ALA A 8 -3.33 38.41 -22.04
C ALA A 8 -2.87 37.38 -21.01
N GLN A 9 -3.80 36.78 -20.25
CA GLN A 9 -3.51 35.62 -19.42
C GLN A 9 -3.04 34.52 -20.35
N GLN A 10 -1.74 34.20 -20.28
CA GLN A 10 -1.26 32.96 -20.88
C GLN A 10 -2.16 31.83 -20.41
N PRO A 11 -2.61 30.92 -21.32
CA PRO A 11 -3.40 29.77 -20.91
C PRO A 11 -2.63 29.04 -19.83
N ALA A 12 -3.25 28.87 -18.66
CA ALA A 12 -2.61 28.20 -17.54
C ALA A 12 -2.16 26.82 -18.01
N ARG A 13 -0.86 26.56 -17.92
CA ARG A 13 -0.28 25.26 -18.29
C ARG A 13 -0.98 24.18 -17.47
N ILE A 14 -1.52 23.17 -18.16
CA ILE A 14 -2.16 22.03 -17.51
C ILE A 14 -1.06 21.22 -16.77
N PRO A 15 -1.14 21.08 -15.44
CA PRO A 15 -0.16 20.31 -14.68
C PRO A 15 -0.16 18.84 -15.11
N ARG A 16 1.04 18.29 -15.28
CA ARG A 16 1.28 16.88 -15.64
C ARG A 16 1.77 16.11 -14.43
N VAL A 17 0.98 15.13 -14.01
CA VAL A 17 1.30 14.22 -12.90
C VAL A 17 1.60 12.84 -13.45
N MET A 18 2.75 12.28 -13.07
CA MET A 18 3.16 10.93 -13.44
C MET A 18 3.02 10.01 -12.24
N SER A 19 2.16 8.99 -12.33
CA SER A 19 2.12 7.93 -11.34
C SER A 19 3.14 6.85 -11.67
N LEU A 20 4.03 6.55 -10.73
CA LEU A 20 5.03 5.48 -10.83
C LEU A 20 4.72 4.38 -9.82
N ALA A 21 4.55 3.16 -10.28
CA ALA A 21 4.19 2.01 -9.45
C ALA A 21 4.91 0.72 -9.90
N PRO A 22 5.08 -0.29 -9.04
CA PRO A 22 5.60 -1.60 -9.46
C PRO A 22 4.59 -2.36 -10.34
N VAL A 23 3.31 -2.15 -10.12
CA VAL A 23 2.21 -2.82 -10.86
C VAL A 23 1.02 -1.87 -10.97
N HIS A 24 0.28 -1.98 -12.06
CA HIS A 24 -0.97 -1.24 -12.21
C HIS A 24 -2.09 -1.89 -11.40
N VAL A 25 -2.64 -1.14 -10.43
CA VAL A 25 -3.83 -1.55 -9.67
C VAL A 25 -4.99 -0.68 -10.11
N ALA A 26 -5.87 -1.25 -10.94
CA ALA A 26 -6.97 -0.53 -11.59
C ALA A 26 -7.91 0.17 -10.59
N SER A 27 -8.25 -0.47 -9.47
CA SER A 27 -9.09 0.11 -8.42
C SER A 27 -8.44 1.32 -7.75
N GLN A 28 -7.12 1.29 -7.55
CA GLN A 28 -6.36 2.42 -6.99
C GLN A 28 -6.27 3.57 -8.00
N ALA A 29 -6.02 3.28 -9.27
CA ALA A 29 -5.99 4.30 -10.33
C ALA A 29 -7.35 5.00 -10.48
N GLU A 30 -8.45 4.25 -10.45
CA GLU A 30 -9.80 4.82 -10.50
C GLU A 30 -10.15 5.60 -9.21
N GLY A 31 -9.74 5.09 -8.04
CA GLY A 31 -9.84 5.82 -6.77
C GLY A 31 -9.13 7.17 -6.83
N THR A 32 -7.91 7.21 -7.37
CA THR A 32 -7.13 8.43 -7.58
C THR A 32 -7.87 9.41 -8.49
N ARG A 33 -8.37 8.94 -9.65
CA ARG A 33 -9.17 9.79 -10.57
C ARG A 33 -10.44 10.34 -9.93
N ARG A 34 -11.13 9.51 -9.14
CA ARG A 34 -12.35 9.93 -8.43
C ARG A 34 -12.03 11.06 -7.43
N ILE A 35 -11.00 10.90 -6.61
CA ILE A 35 -10.62 11.92 -5.61
C ILE A 35 -10.17 13.21 -6.31
N LEU A 36 -9.41 13.12 -7.38
CA LEU A 36 -9.05 14.30 -8.18
C LEU A 36 -10.28 15.02 -8.73
N ARG A 37 -11.31 14.30 -9.21
CA ARG A 37 -12.58 14.92 -9.65
C ARG A 37 -13.30 15.63 -8.50
N GLU A 38 -13.32 15.02 -7.30
CA GLU A 38 -13.89 15.65 -6.08
C GLU A 38 -13.17 16.95 -5.72
N LEU A 39 -11.87 17.06 -6.01
CA LEU A 39 -11.05 18.28 -5.82
C LEU A 39 -11.15 19.28 -6.98
N GLY A 40 -11.99 19.01 -8.00
CA GLY A 40 -12.20 19.89 -9.14
C GLY A 40 -11.24 19.70 -10.31
N TYR A 41 -10.43 18.64 -10.29
CA TYR A 41 -9.57 18.30 -11.42
C TYR A 41 -10.34 17.50 -12.48
N VAL A 42 -10.17 17.89 -13.75
CA VAL A 42 -10.76 17.23 -14.92
C VAL A 42 -9.62 16.86 -15.86
N GLU A 43 -9.42 15.56 -16.05
CA GLU A 43 -8.34 15.03 -16.91
C GLU A 43 -8.47 15.57 -18.34
N GLY A 44 -7.35 16.04 -18.90
CA GLY A 44 -7.28 16.69 -20.21
C GLY A 44 -7.70 18.16 -20.23
N ARG A 45 -8.35 18.70 -19.17
CA ARG A 45 -8.77 20.10 -19.07
C ARG A 45 -7.88 20.94 -18.14
N ASN A 46 -7.66 20.47 -16.92
CA ASN A 46 -6.87 21.18 -15.91
C ASN A 46 -5.90 20.28 -15.14
N ILE A 47 -5.79 19.00 -15.50
CA ILE A 47 -4.76 18.05 -15.07
C ILE A 47 -4.52 17.03 -16.18
N ARG A 48 -3.28 16.54 -16.31
CA ARG A 48 -2.90 15.36 -17.08
C ARG A 48 -2.32 14.34 -16.11
N LEU A 49 -3.01 13.21 -15.94
CA LEU A 49 -2.59 12.10 -15.08
C LEU A 49 -2.19 10.92 -15.95
N GLU A 50 -0.93 10.53 -15.87
CA GLU A 50 -0.37 9.41 -16.62
C GLU A 50 0.13 8.36 -15.66
N PHE A 51 -0.01 7.08 -16.03
CA PHE A 51 0.43 5.95 -15.22
C PHE A 51 1.57 5.22 -15.91
N ARG A 52 2.62 4.96 -15.14
CA ARG A 52 3.76 4.15 -15.56
C ARG A 52 4.01 3.09 -14.50
N ASP A 53 3.96 1.84 -14.88
CA ASP A 53 4.23 0.73 -13.98
C ASP A 53 5.32 -0.19 -14.53
N ALA A 54 5.88 -0.98 -13.64
CA ALA A 54 6.98 -1.89 -13.94
C ALA A 54 6.51 -3.30 -14.34
N ALA A 55 5.20 -3.49 -14.58
CA ALA A 55 4.59 -4.79 -14.91
C ALA A 55 5.01 -5.92 -13.94
N GLY A 56 5.13 -5.60 -12.64
CA GLY A 56 5.57 -6.53 -11.60
C GLY A 56 7.10 -6.63 -11.43
N ASN A 57 7.89 -6.14 -12.38
CA ASN A 57 9.34 -6.16 -12.30
C ASN A 57 9.87 -4.93 -11.52
N VAL A 58 9.99 -5.07 -10.20
CA VAL A 58 10.46 -4.00 -9.30
C VAL A 58 11.84 -3.46 -9.69
N ASP A 59 12.70 -4.30 -10.24
CA ASP A 59 14.07 -3.93 -10.65
C ASP A 59 14.08 -2.97 -11.85
N ALA A 60 12.94 -2.82 -12.58
CA ALA A 60 12.79 -1.85 -13.65
C ALA A 60 12.47 -0.42 -13.17
N LEU A 61 12.03 -0.23 -11.92
CA LEU A 61 11.61 1.07 -11.39
C LEU A 61 12.69 2.16 -11.52
N PRO A 62 13.98 1.92 -11.21
CA PRO A 62 15.02 2.96 -11.39
C PRO A 62 15.13 3.44 -12.82
N ARG A 63 15.09 2.54 -13.81
CA ARG A 63 15.12 2.89 -15.24
C ARG A 63 13.89 3.69 -15.64
N LEU A 64 12.70 3.25 -15.25
CA LEU A 64 11.45 3.95 -15.52
C LEU A 64 11.42 5.35 -14.92
N ALA A 65 11.89 5.53 -13.68
CA ALA A 65 11.97 6.84 -13.04
C ALA A 65 12.93 7.78 -13.81
N GLN A 66 14.09 7.30 -14.27
CA GLN A 66 15.01 8.08 -15.08
C GLN A 66 14.42 8.47 -16.44
N GLU A 67 13.67 7.57 -17.08
CA GLU A 67 12.98 7.84 -18.33
C GLU A 67 11.92 8.93 -18.14
N LEU A 68 11.09 8.85 -17.08
CA LEU A 68 10.12 9.89 -16.74
C LEU A 68 10.78 11.26 -16.58
N VAL A 69 11.87 11.34 -15.83
CA VAL A 69 12.58 12.61 -15.61
C VAL A 69 13.16 13.17 -16.92
N ARG A 70 13.68 12.30 -17.80
CA ARG A 70 14.19 12.71 -19.11
C ARG A 70 13.12 13.19 -20.08
N GLU A 71 11.91 12.63 -20.01
CA GLU A 71 10.77 13.11 -20.81
C GLU A 71 10.44 14.58 -20.50
N GLY A 72 10.70 15.02 -19.26
CA GLY A 72 10.50 16.40 -18.84
C GLY A 72 9.02 16.82 -18.75
N GLY A 73 8.81 18.08 -18.38
CA GLY A 73 7.48 18.66 -18.33
C GLY A 73 6.57 18.07 -17.25
N ILE A 74 7.11 17.41 -16.22
CA ILE A 74 6.39 16.81 -15.10
C ILE A 74 6.34 17.81 -13.96
N ASP A 75 5.16 18.03 -13.39
CA ASP A 75 4.93 18.94 -12.27
C ASP A 75 4.93 18.21 -10.92
N ALA A 76 4.56 16.93 -10.90
CA ALA A 76 4.69 16.07 -9.73
C ALA A 76 4.77 14.58 -10.12
N ILE A 77 5.46 13.79 -9.30
CA ILE A 77 5.47 12.33 -9.37
C ILE A 77 4.65 11.78 -8.20
N LEU A 78 3.66 10.95 -8.51
CA LEU A 78 2.89 10.18 -7.54
C LEU A 78 3.52 8.79 -7.44
N ALA A 79 4.31 8.55 -6.39
CA ALA A 79 5.06 7.32 -6.24
C ALA A 79 4.32 6.32 -5.34
N ILE A 80 3.85 5.22 -5.91
CA ILE A 80 3.10 4.20 -5.19
C ILE A 80 4.01 3.06 -4.82
N THR A 81 4.30 2.91 -3.56
CA THR A 81 5.22 2.03 -2.85
C THR A 81 6.59 2.67 -2.56
N THR A 82 7.26 2.15 -1.53
CA THR A 82 8.60 2.61 -1.15
C THR A 82 9.64 2.44 -2.25
N PRO A 83 9.74 1.30 -2.98
CA PRO A 83 10.67 1.18 -4.10
C PRO A 83 10.45 2.21 -5.21
N ALA A 84 9.18 2.52 -5.53
CA ALA A 84 8.87 3.56 -6.52
C ALA A 84 9.28 4.96 -6.03
N ALA A 85 9.03 5.27 -4.76
CA ALA A 85 9.45 6.54 -4.14
C ALA A 85 10.98 6.69 -4.14
N LEU A 86 11.72 5.64 -3.77
CA LEU A 86 13.18 5.63 -3.79
C LEU A 86 13.73 5.77 -5.20
N ALA A 87 13.12 5.10 -6.19
CA ALA A 87 13.51 5.21 -7.59
C ALA A 87 13.30 6.65 -8.11
N ALA A 88 12.14 7.24 -7.85
CA ALA A 88 11.85 8.63 -8.20
C ALA A 88 12.79 9.61 -7.49
N TYR A 89 13.03 9.44 -6.19
CA TYR A 89 13.92 10.30 -5.41
C TYR A 89 15.36 10.26 -5.92
N LYS A 90 15.86 9.07 -6.32
CA LYS A 90 17.20 8.94 -6.92
C LYS A 90 17.28 9.55 -8.32
N ALA A 91 16.17 9.57 -9.06
CA ALA A 91 16.13 10.12 -10.42
C ALA A 91 16.04 11.65 -10.45
N THR A 92 15.42 12.29 -9.44
CA THR A 92 15.24 13.74 -9.38
C THR A 92 15.25 14.28 -7.96
N GLN A 93 15.88 15.46 -7.79
CA GLN A 93 15.86 16.21 -6.52
C GLN A 93 15.03 17.50 -6.62
N THR A 94 14.43 17.75 -7.78
CA THR A 94 13.71 19.00 -8.07
C THR A 94 12.23 18.81 -8.35
N ILE A 95 11.85 17.72 -9.03
CA ILE A 95 10.45 17.41 -9.28
C ILE A 95 9.81 16.96 -7.94
N PRO A 96 8.71 17.57 -7.50
CA PRO A 96 7.97 17.15 -6.32
C PRO A 96 7.53 15.68 -6.40
N ILE A 97 7.70 14.94 -5.30
CA ILE A 97 7.29 13.55 -5.19
C ILE A 97 6.28 13.44 -4.03
N VAL A 98 5.10 12.89 -4.34
CA VAL A 98 4.09 12.54 -3.35
C VAL A 98 4.02 11.03 -3.26
N ALA A 99 4.39 10.46 -2.12
CA ALA A 99 4.65 9.03 -2.00
C ALA A 99 3.68 8.32 -1.05
N LEU A 100 3.22 7.14 -1.44
CA LEU A 100 2.60 6.17 -0.54
C LEU A 100 3.68 5.15 -0.17
N THR A 101 4.16 5.17 1.08
CA THR A 101 5.24 4.29 1.52
C THR A 101 4.74 3.22 2.48
N ALA A 102 5.29 2.02 2.35
CA ALA A 102 5.03 0.89 3.24
C ALA A 102 6.16 0.62 4.24
N VAL A 103 7.15 1.51 4.32
CA VAL A 103 8.22 1.51 5.33
C VAL A 103 8.46 2.93 5.83
N ASP A 104 9.21 3.07 6.90
CA ASP A 104 9.57 4.36 7.49
C ASP A 104 10.30 5.27 6.47
N PRO A 105 9.73 6.44 6.12
CA PRO A 105 10.37 7.37 5.20
C PRO A 105 11.72 7.90 5.69
N VAL A 106 11.90 8.03 7.00
CA VAL A 106 13.15 8.52 7.61
C VAL A 106 14.22 7.43 7.51
N GLY A 107 13.91 6.23 7.98
CA GLY A 107 14.83 5.09 7.92
C GLY A 107 15.21 4.68 6.50
N SER A 108 14.32 4.92 5.52
CA SER A 108 14.62 4.69 4.09
C SER A 108 15.37 5.83 3.40
N GLY A 109 15.60 6.96 4.09
CA GLY A 109 16.31 8.12 3.54
C GLY A 109 15.47 9.00 2.61
N LEU A 110 14.14 8.85 2.60
CA LEU A 110 13.23 9.70 1.83
C LEU A 110 12.92 11.04 2.53
N ALA A 111 13.06 11.10 3.85
CA ALA A 111 12.82 12.29 4.64
C ALA A 111 13.81 12.43 5.79
N ASP A 112 14.06 13.67 6.23
CA ASP A 112 14.89 13.96 7.41
C ASP A 112 14.09 13.75 8.71
N SER A 113 12.79 14.05 8.68
CA SER A 113 11.82 13.74 9.71
C SER A 113 10.41 13.64 9.10
N LEU A 114 9.47 13.00 9.81
CA LEU A 114 8.07 12.96 9.34
C LEU A 114 7.42 14.33 9.35
N ALA A 115 7.71 15.16 10.36
CA ALA A 115 7.12 16.50 10.51
C ALA A 115 7.68 17.52 9.50
N ARG A 116 8.94 17.38 9.12
CA ARG A 116 9.63 18.23 8.14
C ARG A 116 10.52 17.34 7.27
N PRO A 117 10.01 16.87 6.14
CA PRO A 117 10.77 15.97 5.26
C PRO A 117 12.10 16.54 4.76
N GLY A 118 12.22 17.88 4.62
CA GLY A 118 13.46 18.56 4.22
C GLY A 118 13.88 18.33 2.78
N ARG A 119 13.19 17.46 2.03
CA ARG A 119 13.53 17.00 0.67
C ARG A 119 12.37 17.26 -0.31
N ASN A 120 12.54 16.86 -1.56
CA ASN A 120 11.48 16.98 -2.57
C ASN A 120 10.40 15.87 -2.46
N VAL A 121 10.34 15.17 -1.34
CA VAL A 121 9.40 14.06 -1.11
C VAL A 121 8.52 14.36 0.10
N THR A 122 7.22 14.09 -0.03
CA THR A 122 6.22 14.06 1.04
C THR A 122 5.26 12.92 0.77
N GLY A 123 4.26 12.70 1.62
CA GLY A 123 3.22 11.70 1.36
C GLY A 123 2.66 11.03 2.60
N ILE A 124 2.27 9.77 2.44
CA ILE A 124 1.63 8.94 3.47
C ILE A 124 2.50 7.71 3.74
N ALA A 125 2.83 7.48 5.02
CA ALA A 125 3.50 6.28 5.49
C ALA A 125 2.45 5.34 6.11
N VAL A 126 2.03 4.31 5.35
CA VAL A 126 0.97 3.37 5.79
C VAL A 126 1.51 2.22 6.64
N PHE A 127 2.83 2.06 6.71
CA PHE A 127 3.46 1.01 7.52
C PHE A 127 3.52 1.42 8.99
N SER A 128 3.21 0.43 9.84
CA SER A 128 3.52 0.46 11.25
C SER A 128 3.93 -0.96 11.65
N GLU A 129 5.06 -1.10 12.29
CA GLU A 129 5.48 -2.37 12.88
C GLU A 129 4.40 -2.88 13.83
N GLU A 130 3.82 -1.98 14.62
CA GLU A 130 2.73 -2.24 15.55
C GLU A 130 1.50 -2.89 14.89
N THR A 131 1.12 -2.46 13.66
CA THR A 131 0.00 -3.10 12.96
C THR A 131 0.33 -4.50 12.48
N THR A 132 1.58 -4.74 12.14
CA THR A 132 2.06 -6.07 11.74
C THR A 132 2.12 -7.00 12.95
N GLU A 133 2.67 -6.53 14.07
CA GLU A 133 2.67 -7.23 15.34
C GLU A 133 1.25 -7.58 15.77
N LYS A 134 0.33 -6.62 15.69
CA LYS A 134 -1.08 -6.82 16.04
C LYS A 134 -1.77 -7.87 15.20
N ARG A 135 -1.46 -7.98 13.91
CA ARG A 135 -1.97 -9.08 13.07
C ARG A 135 -1.50 -10.45 13.58
N VAL A 136 -0.25 -10.57 13.98
CA VAL A 136 0.29 -11.83 14.54
C VAL A 136 -0.35 -12.17 15.89
N GLU A 137 -0.55 -11.17 16.75
CA GLU A 137 -1.24 -11.33 18.04
C GLU A 137 -2.70 -11.79 17.83
N LEU A 138 -3.45 -11.12 16.94
CA LEU A 138 -4.81 -11.50 16.61
C LEU A 138 -4.88 -12.94 16.07
N MET A 139 -3.92 -13.33 15.24
CA MET A 139 -3.85 -14.70 14.76
C MET A 139 -3.61 -15.69 15.90
N ARG A 140 -2.77 -15.38 16.89
CA ARG A 140 -2.58 -16.22 18.09
C ARG A 140 -3.87 -16.34 18.90
N GLU A 141 -4.61 -15.26 19.08
CA GLU A 141 -5.89 -15.28 19.82
C GLU A 141 -6.94 -16.15 19.12
N VAL A 142 -7.00 -16.08 17.78
CA VAL A 142 -8.02 -16.77 16.98
C VAL A 142 -7.69 -18.25 16.74
N VAL A 143 -6.42 -18.58 16.61
CA VAL A 143 -5.96 -19.97 16.41
C VAL A 143 -4.89 -20.35 17.45
N PRO A 144 -5.25 -20.50 18.73
CA PRO A 144 -4.30 -20.65 19.84
C PRO A 144 -3.45 -21.93 19.75
N ARG A 145 -3.88 -22.93 18.98
CA ARG A 145 -3.15 -24.19 18.78
C ARG A 145 -2.22 -24.18 17.57
N ALA A 146 -2.26 -23.13 16.74
CA ALA A 146 -1.40 -23.02 15.58
C ALA A 146 0.08 -22.88 16.00
N VAL A 147 0.97 -23.58 15.30
CA VAL A 147 2.41 -23.54 15.52
C VAL A 147 3.14 -22.98 14.31
N ARG A 148 2.68 -23.34 13.11
CA ARG A 148 3.35 -23.00 11.85
C ARG A 148 2.64 -21.84 11.18
N LEU A 149 3.29 -20.68 11.16
CA LEU A 149 2.74 -19.45 10.57
C LEU A 149 3.45 -19.16 9.24
N GLY A 150 2.69 -19.10 8.15
CA GLY A 150 3.18 -18.65 6.86
C GLY A 150 3.05 -17.15 6.72
N THR A 151 4.08 -16.47 6.22
CA THR A 151 3.96 -15.07 5.79
C THR A 151 4.24 -14.94 4.30
N VAL A 152 3.28 -14.39 3.56
CA VAL A 152 3.41 -14.24 2.11
C VAL A 152 4.23 -13.00 1.81
N THR A 153 5.25 -13.14 0.97
CA THR A 153 6.18 -12.08 0.60
C THR A 153 6.47 -12.08 -0.90
N THR A 154 6.78 -10.92 -1.42
CA THR A 154 7.32 -10.72 -2.76
C THR A 154 8.66 -9.99 -2.68
N LYS A 155 9.27 -9.64 -3.82
CA LYS A 155 10.43 -8.75 -3.87
C LYS A 155 10.18 -7.37 -3.20
N LEU A 156 8.92 -6.92 -3.10
CA LEU A 156 8.57 -5.67 -2.40
C LEU A 156 8.70 -5.79 -0.87
N THR A 157 8.43 -6.98 -0.32
CA THR A 157 8.25 -7.20 1.12
C THR A 157 9.18 -8.25 1.71
N SER A 158 10.09 -8.83 0.91
CA SER A 158 11.09 -9.81 1.38
C SER A 158 12.24 -9.19 2.20
N GLY A 159 12.32 -7.86 2.24
CA GLY A 159 13.34 -7.15 3.02
C GLY A 159 13.11 -7.22 4.53
N ALA A 160 14.18 -7.07 5.30
CA ALA A 160 14.17 -7.17 6.76
C ALA A 160 13.11 -6.26 7.42
N GLN A 161 12.94 -5.03 6.95
CA GLN A 161 11.98 -4.07 7.52
C GLN A 161 10.53 -4.54 7.48
N SER A 162 10.14 -5.32 6.45
CA SER A 162 8.77 -5.85 6.35
C SER A 162 8.60 -7.18 7.08
N LEU A 163 9.64 -8.02 7.11
CA LEU A 163 9.59 -9.37 7.69
C LEU A 163 9.93 -9.42 9.17
N ALA A 164 10.87 -8.60 9.66
CA ALA A 164 11.33 -8.66 11.04
C ALA A 164 10.17 -8.59 12.06
N PRO A 165 9.19 -7.69 11.94
CA PRO A 165 8.07 -7.64 12.89
C PRO A 165 7.26 -8.95 12.94
N VAL A 166 7.03 -9.60 11.78
CA VAL A 166 6.30 -10.87 11.74
C VAL A 166 7.12 -11.99 12.38
N LEU A 167 8.42 -12.07 12.05
CA LEU A 167 9.33 -13.11 12.57
C LEU A 167 9.52 -12.98 14.08
N GLU A 168 9.78 -11.78 14.57
CA GLU A 168 10.04 -11.53 15.98
C GLU A 168 8.80 -11.74 16.84
N THR A 169 7.67 -11.14 16.46
CA THR A 169 6.42 -11.29 17.20
C THR A 169 5.91 -12.73 17.13
N GLY A 170 6.01 -13.36 15.95
CA GLY A 170 5.66 -14.76 15.82
C GLY A 170 6.46 -15.66 16.76
N ARG A 171 7.78 -15.46 16.82
CA ARG A 171 8.64 -16.20 17.74
C ARG A 171 8.28 -15.94 19.22
N LYS A 172 8.05 -14.69 19.61
CA LYS A 172 7.64 -14.31 20.97
C LYS A 172 6.32 -14.99 21.37
N LEU A 173 5.42 -15.17 20.42
CA LEU A 173 4.12 -15.82 20.62
C LEU A 173 4.13 -17.33 20.39
N GLY A 174 5.30 -17.96 20.20
CA GLY A 174 5.44 -19.41 20.05
C GLY A 174 5.10 -19.95 18.66
N PHE A 175 5.09 -19.10 17.62
CA PHE A 175 5.00 -19.55 16.24
C PHE A 175 6.38 -19.87 15.65
N THR A 176 6.44 -20.90 14.81
CA THR A 176 7.50 -21.06 13.81
C THR A 176 7.04 -20.35 12.54
N VAL A 177 7.59 -19.17 12.27
CA VAL A 177 7.24 -18.37 11.10
C VAL A 177 8.15 -18.72 9.92
N LYS A 178 7.56 -18.94 8.74
CA LYS A 178 8.32 -19.14 7.50
C LYS A 178 7.74 -18.29 6.37
N PRO A 179 8.61 -17.60 5.60
CA PRO A 179 8.16 -16.86 4.42
C PRO A 179 7.71 -17.81 3.30
N ILE A 180 6.69 -17.40 2.57
CA ILE A 180 6.24 -17.99 1.31
C ILE A 180 6.57 -16.94 0.23
N ASN A 181 7.68 -17.15 -0.47
CA ASN A 181 8.17 -16.19 -1.46
C ASN A 181 7.43 -16.34 -2.80
N ILE A 182 6.94 -15.25 -3.31
CA ILE A 182 6.32 -15.13 -4.64
C ILE A 182 7.15 -14.14 -5.44
N ASP A 183 8.14 -14.67 -6.17
CA ASP A 183 9.05 -13.84 -6.97
C ASP A 183 8.39 -13.31 -8.25
N ASP A 184 7.42 -14.07 -8.78
CA ASP A 184 6.67 -13.74 -9.97
C ASP A 184 5.17 -14.01 -9.72
N PRO A 185 4.28 -13.04 -9.98
CA PRO A 185 2.82 -13.23 -9.88
C PRO A 185 2.29 -14.41 -10.69
N ALA A 186 2.92 -14.75 -11.82
CA ALA A 186 2.56 -15.94 -12.61
C ALA A 186 2.70 -17.26 -11.83
N ASN A 187 3.50 -17.26 -10.76
CA ASN A 187 3.68 -18.41 -9.87
C ASN A 187 2.74 -18.43 -8.66
N LEU A 188 1.80 -17.49 -8.57
CA LEU A 188 0.89 -17.32 -7.42
C LEU A 188 0.16 -18.63 -7.07
N ALA A 189 -0.45 -19.28 -8.07
CA ALA A 189 -1.18 -20.52 -7.88
C ALA A 189 -0.29 -21.68 -7.37
N LYS A 190 0.98 -21.72 -7.78
CA LYS A 190 1.96 -22.68 -7.28
C LYS A 190 2.40 -22.35 -5.85
N ALA A 191 2.70 -21.08 -5.58
CA ALA A 191 3.19 -20.64 -4.28
C ALA A 191 2.14 -20.72 -3.16
N LEU A 192 0.87 -20.50 -3.51
CA LEU A 192 -0.30 -20.63 -2.61
C LEU A 192 -1.13 -21.88 -2.88
N GLY A 193 -0.56 -22.87 -3.56
CA GLY A 193 -1.21 -24.14 -3.80
C GLY A 193 -1.25 -25.04 -2.55
N PRO A 194 -2.09 -26.10 -2.55
CA PRO A 194 -2.28 -26.99 -1.41
C PRO A 194 -0.98 -27.60 -0.91
N GLU A 195 -0.05 -27.98 -1.79
CA GLU A 195 1.24 -28.56 -1.43
C GLU A 195 2.11 -27.65 -0.54
N VAL A 196 1.97 -26.33 -0.71
CA VAL A 196 2.68 -25.34 0.09
C VAL A 196 1.88 -25.02 1.35
N LEU A 197 0.58 -24.70 1.20
CA LEU A 197 -0.25 -24.20 2.31
C LEU A 197 -0.55 -25.28 3.36
N THR A 198 -0.52 -26.58 3.05
CA THR A 198 -0.62 -27.66 4.05
C THR A 198 0.51 -27.66 5.07
N ARG A 199 1.63 -27.02 4.77
CA ARG A 199 2.78 -26.89 5.69
C ARG A 199 2.54 -25.90 6.80
N PHE A 200 1.49 -25.09 6.72
CA PHE A 200 1.15 -24.02 7.67
C PHE A 200 -0.17 -24.30 8.37
N ASP A 201 -0.31 -23.75 9.56
CA ASP A 201 -1.54 -23.79 10.33
C ASP A 201 -2.35 -22.51 10.16
N ALA A 202 -1.65 -21.39 9.89
CA ALA A 202 -2.26 -20.07 9.63
C ALA A 202 -1.36 -19.21 8.74
N LEU A 203 -1.92 -18.14 8.18
CA LEU A 203 -1.22 -17.22 7.29
C LEU A 203 -1.36 -15.78 7.76
N VAL A 204 -0.28 -15.00 7.66
CA VAL A 204 -0.27 -13.55 7.88
C VAL A 204 0.23 -12.86 6.62
N PHE A 205 -0.56 -11.92 6.13
CA PHE A 205 -0.21 -11.09 4.99
C PHE A 205 0.29 -9.72 5.45
N VAL A 206 1.37 -9.27 4.87
CA VAL A 206 1.86 -7.89 5.00
C VAL A 206 1.37 -7.05 3.81
N PRO A 207 1.32 -5.70 3.94
CA PRO A 207 0.96 -4.84 2.81
C PRO A 207 1.92 -5.04 1.63
N ASP A 208 1.38 -5.47 0.49
CA ASP A 208 2.15 -5.76 -0.73
C ASP A 208 1.32 -5.44 -1.96
N ALA A 209 1.82 -4.56 -2.82
CA ALA A 209 1.09 -4.11 -4.00
C ALA A 209 0.93 -5.21 -5.06
N LEU A 210 1.94 -6.10 -5.20
CA LEU A 210 1.86 -7.22 -6.16
C LEU A 210 0.80 -8.23 -5.73
N ILE A 211 0.75 -8.56 -4.42
CA ILE A 211 -0.28 -9.43 -3.87
C ILE A 211 -1.66 -8.79 -3.94
N SER A 212 -1.76 -7.49 -3.66
CA SER A 212 -3.03 -6.75 -3.72
C SER A 212 -3.59 -6.65 -5.13
N ALA A 213 -2.74 -6.59 -6.16
CA ALA A 213 -3.17 -6.61 -7.55
C ALA A 213 -3.85 -7.93 -7.95
N HIS A 214 -3.57 -9.02 -7.22
CA HIS A 214 -4.13 -10.35 -7.42
C HIS A 214 -5.08 -10.78 -6.29
N MET A 215 -5.67 -9.84 -5.57
CA MET A 215 -6.48 -10.08 -4.36
C MET A 215 -7.52 -11.19 -4.52
N ALA A 216 -8.31 -11.17 -5.59
CA ALA A 216 -9.38 -12.15 -5.81
C ALA A 216 -8.82 -13.58 -5.96
N GLU A 217 -7.71 -13.74 -6.67
CA GLU A 217 -7.04 -15.03 -6.84
C GLU A 217 -6.43 -15.52 -5.54
N VAL A 218 -5.77 -14.65 -4.79
CA VAL A 218 -5.20 -14.96 -3.47
C VAL A 218 -6.28 -15.44 -2.51
N ILE A 219 -7.41 -14.73 -2.41
CA ILE A 219 -8.55 -15.11 -1.56
C ILE A 219 -9.08 -16.48 -1.95
N LYS A 220 -9.23 -16.75 -3.26
CA LYS A 220 -9.68 -18.05 -3.78
C LYS A 220 -8.71 -19.18 -3.39
N LEU A 221 -7.41 -18.99 -3.58
CA LEU A 221 -6.38 -20.00 -3.28
C LEU A 221 -6.29 -20.27 -1.77
N VAL A 222 -6.28 -19.21 -0.94
CA VAL A 222 -6.27 -19.33 0.52
C VAL A 222 -7.55 -19.99 1.02
N GLY A 223 -8.72 -19.60 0.51
CA GLY A 223 -9.99 -20.21 0.84
C GLY A 223 -10.04 -21.70 0.52
N ALA A 224 -9.54 -22.10 -0.66
CA ALA A 224 -9.45 -23.51 -1.05
C ALA A 224 -8.53 -24.35 -0.15
N SER A 225 -7.57 -23.74 0.52
CA SER A 225 -6.65 -24.43 1.44
C SER A 225 -7.24 -24.66 2.85
N ASN A 226 -8.39 -24.08 3.16
CA ASN A 226 -8.99 -24.07 4.50
C ASN A 226 -8.02 -23.58 5.59
N LYS A 227 -7.18 -22.58 5.27
CA LYS A 227 -6.24 -21.98 6.24
C LYS A 227 -6.75 -20.63 6.71
N PRO A 228 -6.80 -20.39 8.02
CA PRO A 228 -7.08 -19.06 8.55
C PRO A 228 -6.00 -18.09 8.10
N ALA A 229 -6.43 -16.93 7.59
CA ALA A 229 -5.53 -15.89 7.11
C ALA A 229 -5.95 -14.52 7.63
N ILE A 230 -4.98 -13.72 8.05
CA ILE A 230 -5.19 -12.32 8.38
C ILE A 230 -4.52 -11.42 7.34
N PHE A 231 -5.28 -10.46 6.84
CA PHE A 231 -4.91 -9.57 5.75
C PHE A 231 -4.62 -8.14 6.22
N PRO A 232 -3.89 -7.34 5.44
CA PRO A 232 -3.41 -6.03 5.87
C PRO A 232 -4.43 -4.90 5.80
N SER A 233 -5.60 -5.10 5.18
CA SER A 233 -6.60 -4.04 5.03
C SER A 233 -8.03 -4.57 4.96
N PRO A 234 -9.02 -3.73 5.28
CA PRO A 234 -10.45 -4.08 5.28
C PRO A 234 -10.98 -4.66 3.97
N ASP A 235 -10.45 -4.22 2.83
CA ASP A 235 -10.90 -4.63 1.49
C ASP A 235 -10.80 -6.15 1.27
N TRP A 236 -9.81 -6.79 1.87
CA TRP A 236 -9.64 -8.24 1.76
C TRP A 236 -10.82 -9.01 2.33
N VAL A 237 -11.36 -8.55 3.46
CA VAL A 237 -12.52 -9.19 4.11
C VAL A 237 -13.80 -8.89 3.32
N ALA A 238 -13.95 -7.67 2.82
CA ALA A 238 -15.06 -7.29 1.94
C ALA A 238 -15.10 -8.14 0.65
N ASN A 239 -13.95 -8.65 0.18
CA ASN A 239 -13.84 -9.54 -0.97
C ASN A 239 -13.80 -11.03 -0.62
N GLY A 240 -14.13 -11.43 0.62
CA GLY A 240 -14.27 -12.82 1.03
C GLY A 240 -13.11 -13.39 1.85
N GLY A 241 -12.15 -12.59 2.26
CA GLY A 241 -11.10 -13.00 3.21
C GLY A 241 -11.64 -13.25 4.61
N PHE A 242 -10.89 -13.97 5.44
CA PHE A 242 -11.30 -14.35 6.80
C PHE A 242 -11.27 -13.17 7.77
N MET A 243 -10.11 -12.57 7.94
CA MET A 243 -9.90 -11.50 8.91
C MET A 243 -8.89 -10.48 8.37
N SER A 244 -9.04 -9.22 8.75
CA SER A 244 -8.06 -8.18 8.45
C SER A 244 -7.83 -7.26 9.64
N PHE A 245 -6.61 -6.75 9.76
CA PHE A 245 -6.30 -5.65 10.66
C PHE A 245 -5.31 -4.70 9.97
N GLY A 246 -5.74 -3.45 9.81
CA GLY A 246 -4.90 -2.43 9.18
C GLY A 246 -5.67 -1.17 8.79
N PRO A 247 -4.99 -0.22 8.15
CA PRO A 247 -5.61 1.02 7.71
C PRO A 247 -6.58 0.79 6.54
N ASP A 248 -7.49 1.74 6.35
CA ASP A 248 -8.25 1.86 5.11
C ASP A 248 -7.38 2.55 4.06
N PHE A 249 -7.00 1.79 3.03
CA PHE A 249 -6.19 2.33 1.93
C PHE A 249 -6.95 3.34 1.07
N SER A 250 -8.28 3.33 1.06
CA SER A 250 -9.08 4.36 0.37
C SER A 250 -8.94 5.70 1.09
N ASP A 251 -8.93 5.70 2.42
CA ASP A 251 -8.68 6.90 3.23
C ASP A 251 -7.23 7.39 3.07
N ALA A 252 -6.26 6.48 3.15
CA ALA A 252 -4.85 6.81 2.89
C ALA A 252 -4.64 7.42 1.49
N ASN A 253 -5.33 6.91 0.46
CA ASN A 253 -5.28 7.47 -0.89
C ASN A 253 -5.92 8.87 -0.95
N ARG A 254 -7.01 9.13 -0.21
CA ARG A 254 -7.61 10.46 -0.11
C ARG A 254 -6.63 11.47 0.47
N HIS A 255 -5.94 11.12 1.54
CA HIS A 255 -4.89 11.96 2.13
C HIS A 255 -3.72 12.16 1.18
N LEU A 256 -3.27 11.11 0.49
CA LEU A 256 -2.20 11.18 -0.51
C LEU A 256 -2.53 12.18 -1.63
N ILE A 257 -3.75 12.10 -2.18
CA ILE A 257 -4.19 13.01 -3.25
C ILE A 257 -4.43 14.42 -2.74
N SER A 258 -4.82 14.60 -1.48
CA SER A 258 -4.85 15.92 -0.82
C SER A 258 -3.45 16.55 -0.71
N GLN A 259 -2.41 15.75 -0.40
CA GLN A 259 -1.02 16.21 -0.44
C GLN A 259 -0.60 16.59 -1.87
N LEU A 260 -0.98 15.79 -2.87
CA LEU A 260 -0.72 16.11 -4.29
C LEU A 260 -1.39 17.44 -4.68
N ASP A 261 -2.63 17.67 -4.31
CA ASP A 261 -3.35 18.93 -4.56
C ASP A 261 -2.60 20.14 -3.97
N ARG A 262 -2.11 20.02 -2.72
CA ARG A 262 -1.31 21.07 -2.07
C ARG A 262 -0.01 21.35 -2.83
N VAL A 263 0.68 20.29 -3.29
CA VAL A 263 1.89 20.41 -4.11
C VAL A 263 1.60 21.10 -5.44
N LEU A 264 0.54 20.72 -6.15
CA LEU A 264 0.13 21.34 -7.40
C LEU A 264 -0.27 22.81 -7.24
N LYS A 265 -0.70 23.21 -6.03
CA LYS A 265 -0.98 24.60 -5.63
C LYS A 265 0.25 25.36 -5.13
N GLY A 266 1.44 24.76 -5.22
CA GLY A 266 2.72 25.40 -4.93
C GLY A 266 3.30 25.14 -3.53
N ALA A 267 2.69 24.27 -2.73
CA ALA A 267 3.30 23.86 -1.46
C ALA A 267 4.55 23.02 -1.71
N LYS A 268 5.60 23.26 -0.92
CA LYS A 268 6.87 22.53 -1.07
C LYS A 268 6.80 21.20 -0.32
N PRO A 269 7.14 20.06 -0.94
CA PRO A 269 7.19 18.78 -0.25
C PRO A 269 8.05 18.78 1.01
N SER A 270 9.15 19.53 1.02
CA SER A 270 10.05 19.69 2.18
C SER A 270 9.38 20.23 3.44
N GLU A 271 8.27 20.96 3.28
CA GLU A 271 7.52 21.62 4.36
C GLU A 271 6.21 20.87 4.67
N LEU A 272 5.81 19.90 3.83
CA LEU A 272 4.60 19.10 4.02
C LEU A 272 4.93 17.83 4.82
N PRO A 273 4.32 17.62 6.00
CA PRO A 273 4.59 16.44 6.81
C PRO A 273 4.24 15.15 6.06
N PHE A 274 5.01 14.08 6.29
CA PHE A 274 4.51 12.75 6.04
C PHE A 274 3.41 12.42 7.05
N GLU A 275 2.23 12.09 6.54
CA GLU A 275 1.11 11.68 7.38
C GLU A 275 1.13 10.16 7.62
N ARG A 276 0.49 9.73 8.72
CA ARG A 276 0.25 8.32 9.02
C ARG A 276 -1.24 8.09 9.19
N PRO A 277 -1.76 6.93 8.81
CA PRO A 277 -3.12 6.55 9.19
C PRO A 277 -3.29 6.61 10.69
N THR A 278 -4.39 7.18 11.15
CA THR A 278 -4.73 7.27 12.58
C THR A 278 -5.79 6.27 12.98
N LYS A 279 -6.43 5.63 11.99
CA LYS A 279 -7.49 4.64 12.20
C LYS A 279 -7.09 3.32 11.58
N PHE A 280 -7.27 2.27 12.36
CA PHE A 280 -7.03 0.89 11.98
C PHE A 280 -8.29 0.11 12.27
N TYR A 281 -8.66 -0.80 11.37
CA TYR A 281 -9.91 -1.53 11.42
C TYR A 281 -9.65 -3.02 11.55
N LEU A 282 -10.29 -3.63 12.53
CA LEU A 282 -10.43 -5.08 12.64
C LEU A 282 -11.73 -5.49 11.95
N ARG A 283 -11.65 -6.18 10.82
CA ARG A 283 -12.80 -6.80 10.16
C ARG A 283 -12.73 -8.30 10.21
N ILE A 284 -13.87 -8.93 10.38
CA ILE A 284 -13.99 -10.38 10.51
C ILE A 284 -15.17 -10.88 9.66
N ASN A 285 -14.96 -11.98 8.93
CA ASN A 285 -15.98 -12.67 8.16
C ASN A 285 -16.41 -13.95 8.89
N LEU A 286 -17.60 -13.94 9.49
CA LEU A 286 -18.12 -15.09 10.26
C LEU A 286 -18.47 -16.29 9.38
N ARG A 287 -18.85 -16.08 8.11
CA ARG A 287 -19.08 -17.20 7.18
C ARG A 287 -17.79 -17.99 6.98
N VAL A 288 -16.68 -17.28 6.78
CA VAL A 288 -15.36 -17.91 6.62
C VAL A 288 -14.90 -18.52 7.93
N ALA A 289 -15.12 -17.85 9.08
CA ALA A 289 -14.83 -18.44 10.40
C ALA A 289 -15.54 -19.78 10.57
N LYS A 290 -16.84 -19.84 10.25
CA LYS A 290 -17.66 -21.07 10.32
C LYS A 290 -17.15 -22.15 9.36
N GLN A 291 -16.76 -21.81 8.13
CA GLN A 291 -16.17 -22.75 7.17
C GLN A 291 -14.86 -23.33 7.66
N LEU A 292 -14.06 -22.53 8.38
CA LEU A 292 -12.79 -22.94 8.97
C LEU A 292 -12.95 -23.71 10.29
N GLY A 293 -14.19 -23.82 10.84
CA GLY A 293 -14.44 -24.41 12.14
C GLY A 293 -13.87 -23.61 13.30
N ILE A 294 -13.71 -22.29 13.15
CA ILE A 294 -13.14 -21.39 14.15
C ILE A 294 -14.26 -20.71 14.94
N GLU A 295 -14.26 -20.95 16.25
CA GLU A 295 -15.10 -20.23 17.22
C GLU A 295 -14.33 -19.01 17.73
N LEU A 296 -14.86 -17.82 17.43
CA LEU A 296 -14.27 -16.57 17.87
C LEU A 296 -14.74 -16.23 19.28
N SER A 297 -13.79 -15.85 20.15
CA SER A 297 -14.12 -15.42 21.50
C SER A 297 -14.95 -14.13 21.50
N PRO A 298 -15.84 -13.92 22.50
CA PRO A 298 -16.57 -12.66 22.64
C PRO A 298 -15.64 -11.44 22.70
N THR A 299 -14.45 -11.61 23.26
CA THR A 299 -13.44 -10.54 23.35
C THR A 299 -12.92 -10.12 21.97
N VAL A 300 -12.67 -11.05 21.06
CA VAL A 300 -12.24 -10.75 19.69
C VAL A 300 -13.38 -10.08 18.91
N LEU A 301 -14.59 -10.59 19.04
CA LEU A 301 -15.78 -10.02 18.38
C LEU A 301 -16.09 -8.61 18.87
N ALA A 302 -15.98 -8.35 20.17
CA ALA A 302 -16.23 -7.01 20.74
C ALA A 302 -15.20 -5.95 20.29
N ARG A 303 -14.04 -6.39 19.81
CA ARG A 303 -12.97 -5.49 19.28
C ARG A 303 -13.08 -5.29 17.76
N ALA A 304 -13.93 -6.05 17.09
CA ALA A 304 -14.12 -5.91 15.66
C ALA A 304 -14.90 -4.63 15.35
N ASP A 305 -14.38 -3.81 14.44
CA ASP A 305 -15.06 -2.61 13.94
C ASP A 305 -16.20 -2.99 12.98
N GLU A 306 -16.05 -4.13 12.30
CA GLU A 306 -17.07 -4.69 11.40
C GLU A 306 -17.01 -6.21 11.36
N VAL A 307 -18.19 -6.80 11.42
CA VAL A 307 -18.38 -8.25 11.32
C VAL A 307 -19.30 -8.52 10.13
N ILE A 308 -18.85 -9.33 9.17
CA ILE A 308 -19.61 -9.76 7.99
C ILE A 308 -20.20 -11.13 8.28
N GLU A 309 -21.54 -11.24 8.16
CA GLU A 309 -22.31 -12.46 8.36
C GLU A 309 -22.63 -13.18 7.03
#